data_f71f5b84dcb738284b8bd3ebec81ddb5
#
_entry.id   f71f5b84dcb738284b8bd3ebec81ddb5
#
_cell.length_a   1.000
_cell.length_b   1.000
_cell.length_c   1.000
_cell.angle_alpha   90.00
_cell.angle_beta   90.00
_cell.angle_gamma   90.00
#
_symmetry.space_group_name_H-M   'P 1'
#
loop_
_entity.id
_entity.type
_entity.pdbx_description
1 polymer ?
#
loop_
_entity_poly.entity_id
_entity_poly.type
_entity_poly.pdbx_seq_one_letter_code
_entity_poly.pdbx_strand_id
1 'polypeptide(L)'
;MKLALDFLAFFGAIALLALLFFAHRRKVQADKAYPAFGSLLEVNGTRVHAVVMGQGPDLVLIHGSSGNVRDFTTSIAPELSKSYRVIMFDRPGLGHSERMSAKGDTLRDQAHLLRNAALRLGADRPIVLGQSYGGAVALTWALEAPENIAALVTVSGVSHPWPTGLDTYYKITSHPYFGWLGALLISVFASEKAIKQSLKDVFAPQRPPDGYREEFGVELVLRRKTILANARQRRILKPQIINQAPRYSTLSLPIEIVHGTADTLVSPDLHARALAKQAPASNLTLLEGIGHMPHHVAKKDVIDAIDRAAARVGLR
;
A
#
# COMPACT_ATOMS: atom_id res chain seq x y z
N MET A 1 -32.76 -39.20 -2.51
CA MET A 1 -31.54 -38.57 -1.93
C MET A 1 -30.49 -38.28 -3.01
N LYS A 2 -30.06 -39.24 -3.85
CA LYS A 2 -29.08 -39.02 -4.91
C LYS A 2 -29.51 -37.92 -5.92
N LEU A 3 -30.73 -38.00 -6.46
CA LEU A 3 -31.27 -37.03 -7.40
C LEU A 3 -31.28 -35.60 -6.84
N ALA A 4 -31.63 -35.40 -5.57
CA ALA A 4 -31.59 -34.08 -4.93
C ALA A 4 -30.16 -33.54 -4.77
N LEU A 5 -29.18 -34.39 -4.48
CA LEU A 5 -27.75 -34.00 -4.45
C LEU A 5 -27.25 -33.63 -5.82
N ASP A 6 -27.63 -34.37 -6.86
CA ASP A 6 -27.24 -34.06 -8.26
C ASP A 6 -27.83 -32.72 -8.70
N PHE A 7 -29.08 -32.39 -8.35
CA PHE A 7 -29.70 -31.10 -8.59
C PHE A 7 -28.95 -29.96 -7.86
N LEU A 8 -28.66 -30.13 -6.56
CA LEU A 8 -27.92 -29.13 -5.78
C LEU A 8 -26.52 -28.88 -6.36
N ALA A 9 -25.81 -29.96 -6.77
CA ALA A 9 -24.51 -29.84 -7.39
C ALA A 9 -24.57 -29.10 -8.73
N PHE A 10 -25.58 -29.41 -9.56
CA PHE A 10 -25.79 -28.78 -10.86
C PHE A 10 -26.07 -27.26 -10.73
N PHE A 11 -27.02 -26.87 -9.87
CA PHE A 11 -27.32 -25.46 -9.63
C PHE A 11 -26.18 -24.71 -8.93
N GLY A 12 -25.46 -25.39 -8.03
CA GLY A 12 -24.24 -24.85 -7.41
C GLY A 12 -23.15 -24.56 -8.42
N ALA A 13 -22.95 -25.45 -9.41
CA ALA A 13 -21.99 -25.24 -10.49
C ALA A 13 -22.39 -24.05 -11.39
N ILE A 14 -23.68 -23.97 -11.75
CA ILE A 14 -24.18 -22.81 -12.54
C ILE A 14 -23.98 -21.51 -11.78
N ALA A 15 -24.33 -21.45 -10.50
CA ALA A 15 -24.13 -20.26 -9.67
C ALA A 15 -22.65 -19.85 -9.60
N LEU A 16 -21.76 -20.82 -9.42
CA LEU A 16 -20.32 -20.55 -9.41
C LEU A 16 -19.82 -20.01 -10.75
N LEU A 17 -20.24 -20.60 -11.88
CA LEU A 17 -19.90 -20.13 -13.21
C LEU A 17 -20.39 -18.70 -13.46
N ALA A 18 -21.62 -18.39 -13.04
CA ALA A 18 -22.17 -17.03 -13.11
C ALA A 18 -21.35 -16.04 -12.29
N LEU A 19 -20.98 -16.40 -11.05
CA LEU A 19 -20.11 -15.56 -10.20
C LEU A 19 -18.74 -15.29 -10.85
N LEU A 20 -18.12 -16.34 -11.40
CA LEU A 20 -16.84 -16.21 -12.09
C LEU A 20 -16.95 -15.30 -13.33
N PHE A 21 -18.04 -15.43 -14.09
CA PHE A 21 -18.32 -14.58 -15.24
C PHE A 21 -18.49 -13.11 -14.84
N PHE A 22 -19.29 -12.81 -13.82
CA PHE A 22 -19.48 -11.44 -13.34
C PHE A 22 -18.19 -10.84 -12.75
N ALA A 23 -17.43 -11.62 -11.99
CA ALA A 23 -16.13 -11.18 -11.48
C ALA A 23 -15.14 -10.89 -12.64
N HIS A 24 -15.13 -11.72 -13.68
CA HIS A 24 -14.32 -11.48 -14.87
C HIS A 24 -14.77 -10.21 -15.62
N ARG A 25 -16.07 -10.01 -15.82
CA ARG A 25 -16.61 -8.79 -16.44
C ARG A 25 -16.21 -7.54 -15.66
N ARG A 26 -16.37 -7.54 -14.32
CA ARG A 26 -15.94 -6.41 -13.48
C ARG A 26 -14.44 -6.14 -13.58
N LYS A 27 -13.62 -7.19 -13.60
CA LYS A 27 -12.18 -7.04 -13.84
C LYS A 27 -11.89 -6.35 -15.19
N VAL A 28 -12.50 -6.82 -16.27
CA VAL A 28 -12.30 -6.24 -17.60
C VAL A 28 -12.74 -4.79 -17.66
N GLN A 29 -13.88 -4.47 -17.03
CA GLN A 29 -14.38 -3.10 -16.93
C GLN A 29 -13.44 -2.21 -16.13
N ALA A 30 -12.91 -2.70 -14.99
CA ALA A 30 -11.93 -1.98 -14.18
C ALA A 30 -10.63 -1.70 -14.95
N ASP A 31 -10.10 -2.73 -15.65
CA ASP A 31 -8.87 -2.59 -16.42
C ASP A 31 -9.06 -1.64 -17.63
N LYS A 32 -10.27 -1.58 -18.21
CA LYS A 32 -10.61 -0.65 -19.29
C LYS A 32 -10.81 0.78 -18.80
N ALA A 33 -11.46 0.96 -17.64
CA ALA A 33 -11.70 2.27 -17.04
C ALA A 33 -10.42 2.89 -16.46
N TYR A 34 -9.54 2.05 -15.95
CA TYR A 34 -8.29 2.45 -15.30
C TYR A 34 -7.10 1.70 -15.91
N PRO A 35 -6.73 1.98 -17.16
CA PRO A 35 -5.58 1.33 -17.80
C PRO A 35 -4.27 1.67 -17.06
N ALA A 36 -3.28 0.78 -17.18
CA ALA A 36 -1.94 1.08 -16.73
C ALA A 36 -1.41 2.28 -17.51
N PHE A 37 -0.83 3.24 -16.79
CA PHE A 37 -0.09 4.37 -17.36
C PHE A 37 1.32 4.36 -16.76
N GLY A 38 2.32 4.84 -17.51
CA GLY A 38 3.72 4.66 -17.12
C GLY A 38 4.31 3.38 -17.71
N SER A 39 5.07 2.62 -16.93
CA SER A 39 5.85 1.48 -17.39
C SER A 39 5.57 0.20 -16.62
N LEU A 40 5.65 -0.94 -17.32
CA LEU A 40 5.70 -2.27 -16.71
C LEU A 40 7.14 -2.79 -16.80
N LEU A 41 7.83 -2.85 -15.69
CA LEU A 41 9.22 -3.27 -15.58
C LEU A 41 9.28 -4.77 -15.28
N GLU A 42 10.08 -5.50 -16.03
CA GLU A 42 10.39 -6.89 -15.70
C GLU A 42 11.50 -6.92 -14.65
N VAL A 43 11.18 -7.36 -13.42
CA VAL A 43 12.11 -7.39 -12.31
C VAL A 43 12.09 -8.78 -11.67
N ASN A 44 13.17 -9.53 -11.80
CA ASN A 44 13.32 -10.87 -11.24
C ASN A 44 12.13 -11.82 -11.59
N GLY A 45 11.67 -11.79 -12.83
CA GLY A 45 10.55 -12.62 -13.29
C GLY A 45 9.16 -12.14 -12.83
N THR A 46 9.04 -10.88 -12.34
CA THR A 46 7.79 -10.28 -11.92
C THR A 46 7.62 -8.93 -12.60
N ARG A 47 6.47 -8.69 -13.22
CA ARG A 47 6.15 -7.37 -13.79
C ARG A 47 5.71 -6.40 -12.71
N VAL A 48 6.46 -5.32 -12.55
CA VAL A 48 6.21 -4.23 -11.61
C VAL A 48 5.74 -3.00 -12.36
N HIS A 49 4.58 -2.49 -12.03
CA HIS A 49 4.08 -1.23 -12.58
C HIS A 49 4.73 -0.05 -11.86
N ALA A 50 5.25 0.88 -12.65
CA ALA A 50 5.92 2.08 -12.20
C ALA A 50 5.39 3.31 -12.95
N VAL A 51 5.20 4.42 -12.23
CA VAL A 51 4.92 5.74 -12.79
C VAL A 51 6.02 6.68 -12.36
N VAL A 52 6.62 7.39 -13.31
CA VAL A 52 7.68 8.36 -13.07
C VAL A 52 7.21 9.75 -13.49
N MET A 53 7.36 10.73 -12.61
CA MET A 53 6.99 12.13 -12.85
C MET A 53 8.11 13.07 -12.41
N GLY A 54 8.30 14.15 -13.16
CA GLY A 54 9.27 15.20 -12.80
C GLY A 54 10.73 14.83 -13.03
N GLN A 55 11.61 15.70 -12.57
CA GLN A 55 13.06 15.57 -12.65
C GLN A 55 13.68 16.09 -11.34
N GLY A 56 14.93 15.70 -11.04
CA GLY A 56 15.63 16.08 -9.82
C GLY A 56 16.05 14.88 -8.98
N PRO A 57 16.26 15.04 -7.66
CA PRO A 57 16.57 13.95 -6.76
C PRO A 57 15.49 12.86 -6.77
N ASP A 58 15.91 11.61 -6.66
CA ASP A 58 15.01 10.45 -6.70
C ASP A 58 14.18 10.33 -5.43
N LEU A 59 12.87 10.25 -5.62
CA LEU A 59 11.88 10.05 -4.56
C LEU A 59 10.97 8.87 -4.93
N VAL A 60 11.09 7.77 -4.18
CA VAL A 60 10.24 6.58 -4.34
C VAL A 60 9.05 6.68 -3.40
N LEU A 61 7.82 6.47 -3.89
CA LEU A 61 6.59 6.43 -3.10
C LEU A 61 5.98 5.01 -3.11
N ILE A 62 5.69 4.48 -1.91
CA ILE A 62 5.12 3.14 -1.70
C ILE A 62 3.77 3.26 -0.98
N HIS A 63 2.69 2.88 -1.67
CA HIS A 63 1.32 2.99 -1.18
C HIS A 63 0.95 1.96 -0.09
N GLY A 64 -0.15 2.21 0.62
CA GLY A 64 -0.68 1.40 1.70
C GLY A 64 -1.43 0.12 1.27
N SER A 65 -2.11 -0.51 2.23
CA SER A 65 -3.04 -1.63 1.98
C SER A 65 -4.16 -1.18 1.05
N SER A 66 -4.61 -2.09 0.16
CA SER A 66 -5.66 -1.79 -0.82
C SER A 66 -5.38 -0.55 -1.69
N GLY A 67 -4.12 -0.09 -1.73
CA GLY A 67 -3.71 1.07 -2.52
C GLY A 67 -3.26 0.71 -3.94
N ASN A 68 -2.92 1.74 -4.69
CA ASN A 68 -2.24 1.71 -5.98
C ASN A 68 -1.57 3.06 -6.23
N VAL A 69 -0.79 3.22 -7.31
CA VAL A 69 -0.06 4.47 -7.62
C VAL A 69 -0.97 5.70 -7.73
N ARG A 70 -2.27 5.51 -8.05
CA ARG A 70 -3.22 6.63 -8.19
C ARG A 70 -3.45 7.36 -6.88
N ASP A 71 -3.23 6.72 -5.74
CA ASP A 71 -3.29 7.35 -4.42
C ASP A 71 -2.31 8.54 -4.30
N PHE A 72 -1.18 8.46 -4.97
CA PHE A 72 -0.19 9.54 -5.02
C PHE A 72 -0.35 10.45 -6.23
N THR A 73 -0.67 9.90 -7.41
CA THR A 73 -0.79 10.70 -8.64
C THR A 73 -1.94 11.69 -8.59
N THR A 74 -2.96 11.43 -7.79
CA THR A 74 -4.11 12.31 -7.54
C THR A 74 -3.95 13.19 -6.30
N SER A 75 -2.82 13.06 -5.58
CA SER A 75 -2.60 13.80 -4.33
C SER A 75 -1.32 14.64 -4.37
N ILE A 76 -0.19 14.11 -3.87
CA ILE A 76 1.05 14.86 -3.66
C ILE A 76 2.04 14.78 -4.83
N ALA A 77 1.94 13.76 -5.70
CA ALA A 77 2.94 13.56 -6.74
C ALA A 77 3.04 14.71 -7.75
N PRO A 78 1.95 15.37 -8.19
CA PRO A 78 2.05 16.53 -9.07
C PRO A 78 2.84 17.69 -8.47
N GLU A 79 2.71 17.94 -7.16
CA GLU A 79 3.48 18.97 -6.47
C GLU A 79 4.95 18.58 -6.31
N LEU A 80 5.19 17.35 -5.85
CA LEU A 80 6.54 16.82 -5.66
C LEU A 80 7.33 16.74 -6.98
N SER A 81 6.65 16.47 -8.10
CA SER A 81 7.30 16.38 -9.43
C SER A 81 7.89 17.70 -9.95
N LYS A 82 7.57 18.82 -9.31
CA LYS A 82 8.21 20.12 -9.60
C LYS A 82 9.67 20.18 -9.11
N SER A 83 10.03 19.34 -8.13
CA SER A 83 11.34 19.40 -7.47
C SER A 83 12.05 18.04 -7.39
N TYR A 84 11.37 16.95 -7.62
CA TYR A 84 11.87 15.57 -7.51
C TYR A 84 11.55 14.76 -8.75
N ARG A 85 12.38 13.76 -9.04
CA ARG A 85 12.00 12.65 -9.89
C ARG A 85 11.20 11.64 -9.04
N VAL A 86 9.89 11.76 -9.08
CA VAL A 86 8.95 10.95 -8.27
C VAL A 86 8.70 9.62 -8.95
N ILE A 87 9.07 8.53 -8.31
CA ILE A 87 8.92 7.16 -8.77
C ILE A 87 7.88 6.47 -7.89
N MET A 88 6.74 6.12 -8.44
CA MET A 88 5.64 5.46 -7.74
C MET A 88 5.50 4.04 -8.23
N PHE A 89 5.42 3.08 -7.30
CA PHE A 89 5.23 1.68 -7.63
C PHE A 89 3.88 1.16 -7.15
N ASP A 90 3.21 0.37 -7.97
CA ASP A 90 2.21 -0.55 -7.46
C ASP A 90 2.91 -1.70 -6.72
N ARG A 91 2.55 -1.93 -5.45
CA ARG A 91 3.09 -3.06 -4.68
C ARG A 91 2.67 -4.40 -5.32
N PRO A 92 3.45 -5.48 -5.16
CA PRO A 92 3.17 -6.78 -5.77
C PRO A 92 1.74 -7.27 -5.55
N GLY A 93 1.04 -7.59 -6.64
CA GLY A 93 -0.34 -8.07 -6.64
C GLY A 93 -1.42 -6.99 -6.50
N LEU A 94 -1.03 -5.71 -6.36
CA LEU A 94 -1.94 -4.56 -6.31
C LEU A 94 -1.76 -3.71 -7.58
N GLY A 95 -2.73 -2.80 -7.82
CA GLY A 95 -2.71 -1.97 -9.01
C GLY A 95 -2.52 -2.81 -10.28
N HIS A 96 -1.50 -2.49 -11.05
CA HIS A 96 -1.12 -3.20 -12.28
C HIS A 96 0.14 -4.08 -12.13
N SER A 97 0.74 -4.15 -10.93
CA SER A 97 1.83 -5.06 -10.65
C SER A 97 1.37 -6.50 -10.55
N GLU A 98 2.17 -7.42 -11.07
CA GLU A 98 1.95 -8.83 -10.88
C GLU A 98 2.21 -9.24 -9.43
N ARG A 99 1.53 -10.28 -8.99
CA ARG A 99 1.83 -10.91 -7.72
C ARG A 99 3.10 -11.74 -7.88
N MET A 100 4.00 -11.60 -6.95
CA MET A 100 5.13 -12.53 -6.81
C MET A 100 4.61 -13.96 -6.54
N SER A 101 5.49 -14.95 -6.58
CA SER A 101 5.13 -16.33 -6.24
C SER A 101 4.49 -16.43 -4.85
N ALA A 102 3.91 -17.59 -4.51
CA ALA A 102 3.23 -17.80 -3.23
C ALA A 102 4.10 -17.51 -1.98
N LYS A 103 5.42 -17.50 -2.14
CA LYS A 103 6.40 -17.18 -1.08
C LYS A 103 6.79 -15.70 -1.06
N GLY A 104 6.39 -14.89 -2.05
CA GLY A 104 6.85 -13.51 -2.25
C GLY A 104 5.93 -12.43 -1.70
N ASP A 105 5.08 -12.74 -0.73
CA ASP A 105 4.16 -11.75 -0.13
C ASP A 105 4.75 -11.06 1.11
N THR A 106 6.00 -11.37 1.52
CA THR A 106 6.61 -10.82 2.74
C THR A 106 7.06 -9.37 2.54
N LEU A 107 7.24 -8.64 3.65
CA LEU A 107 7.81 -7.29 3.61
C LEU A 107 9.18 -7.26 2.95
N ARG A 108 10.01 -8.26 3.25
CA ARG A 108 11.35 -8.40 2.67
C ARG A 108 11.32 -8.61 1.16
N ASP A 109 10.47 -9.51 0.67
CA ASP A 109 10.34 -9.76 -0.76
C ASP A 109 9.84 -8.53 -1.50
N GLN A 110 8.84 -7.81 -0.92
CA GLN A 110 8.32 -6.57 -1.50
C GLN A 110 9.39 -5.47 -1.53
N ALA A 111 10.12 -5.26 -0.42
CA ALA A 111 11.19 -4.27 -0.36
C ALA A 111 12.30 -4.56 -1.38
N HIS A 112 12.74 -5.82 -1.50
CA HIS A 112 13.76 -6.23 -2.48
C HIS A 112 13.28 -6.04 -3.93
N LEU A 113 12.02 -6.40 -4.23
CA LEU A 113 11.46 -6.22 -5.58
C LEU A 113 11.39 -4.75 -5.96
N LEU A 114 10.86 -3.89 -5.07
CA LEU A 114 10.70 -2.47 -5.34
C LEU A 114 12.04 -1.73 -5.40
N ARG A 115 13.01 -2.12 -4.55
CA ARG A 115 14.39 -1.64 -4.65
C ARG A 115 15.01 -1.99 -6.01
N ASN A 116 14.89 -3.24 -6.44
CA ASN A 116 15.43 -3.68 -7.73
C ASN A 116 14.72 -2.98 -8.90
N ALA A 117 13.43 -2.67 -8.77
CA ALA A 117 12.70 -1.86 -9.74
C ALA A 117 13.23 -0.41 -9.78
N ALA A 118 13.53 0.18 -8.63
CA ALA A 118 14.12 1.52 -8.54
C ALA A 118 15.53 1.56 -9.18
N LEU A 119 16.37 0.56 -8.87
CA LEU A 119 17.70 0.42 -9.51
C LEU A 119 17.62 0.30 -11.04
N ARG A 120 16.63 -0.44 -11.58
CA ARG A 120 16.40 -0.52 -13.03
C ARG A 120 16.00 0.82 -13.66
N LEU A 121 15.43 1.70 -12.88
CA LEU A 121 15.12 3.09 -13.28
C LEU A 121 16.29 4.05 -13.04
N GLY A 122 17.45 3.56 -12.58
CA GLY A 122 18.62 4.35 -12.25
C GLY A 122 18.49 5.13 -10.94
N ALA A 123 17.58 4.76 -10.05
CA ALA A 123 17.44 5.32 -8.71
C ALA A 123 18.25 4.50 -7.71
N ASP A 124 19.54 4.76 -7.63
CA ASP A 124 20.49 3.96 -6.84
C ASP A 124 20.34 4.20 -5.34
N ARG A 125 20.07 5.46 -4.96
CA ARG A 125 19.95 5.86 -3.55
C ARG A 125 18.86 6.91 -3.35
N PRO A 126 17.57 6.54 -3.58
CA PRO A 126 16.45 7.48 -3.48
C PRO A 126 16.11 7.82 -2.03
N ILE A 127 15.36 8.92 -1.85
CA ILE A 127 14.51 9.08 -0.66
C ILE A 127 13.32 8.12 -0.85
N VAL A 128 12.98 7.35 0.19
CA VAL A 128 11.85 6.41 0.11
C VAL A 128 10.75 6.84 1.07
N LEU A 129 9.56 7.11 0.53
CA LEU A 129 8.37 7.37 1.32
C LEU A 129 7.44 6.15 1.30
N GLY A 130 7.01 5.72 2.48
CA GLY A 130 6.00 4.68 2.63
C GLY A 130 4.78 5.14 3.43
N GLN A 131 3.59 4.98 2.84
CA GLN A 131 2.32 5.27 3.50
C GLN A 131 1.73 4.00 4.11
N SER A 132 1.26 4.04 5.36
CA SER A 132 0.56 2.92 6.03
C SER A 132 1.35 1.61 5.95
N TYR A 133 0.81 0.57 5.30
CA TYR A 133 1.54 -0.67 4.99
C TYR A 133 2.85 -0.42 4.21
N GLY A 134 2.83 0.54 3.28
CA GLY A 134 4.02 0.96 2.54
C GLY A 134 5.13 1.45 3.46
N GLY A 135 4.80 2.05 4.62
CA GLY A 135 5.75 2.41 5.66
C GLY A 135 6.52 1.21 6.20
N ALA A 136 5.83 0.07 6.43
CA ALA A 136 6.50 -1.16 6.84
C ALA A 136 7.44 -1.71 5.76
N VAL A 137 7.06 -1.61 4.48
CA VAL A 137 7.92 -2.00 3.34
C VAL A 137 9.14 -1.08 3.25
N ALA A 138 8.95 0.24 3.39
CA ALA A 138 10.03 1.23 3.35
C ALA A 138 11.03 1.06 4.52
N LEU A 139 10.52 0.78 5.72
CA LEU A 139 11.34 0.43 6.89
C LEU A 139 12.14 -0.87 6.64
N THR A 140 11.52 -1.85 6.00
CA THR A 140 12.22 -3.09 5.61
C THR A 140 13.32 -2.81 4.60
N TRP A 141 13.06 -1.96 3.60
CA TRP A 141 14.09 -1.54 2.65
C TRP A 141 15.28 -0.90 3.36
N ALA A 142 15.04 0.03 4.28
CA ALA A 142 16.09 0.69 5.04
C ALA A 142 16.93 -0.28 5.90
N LEU A 143 16.30 -1.33 6.45
CA LEU A 143 16.98 -2.36 7.26
C LEU A 143 17.77 -3.38 6.44
N GLU A 144 17.30 -3.72 5.24
CA GLU A 144 17.89 -4.80 4.42
C GLU A 144 18.88 -4.27 3.37
N ALA A 145 18.82 -2.98 3.03
CA ALA A 145 19.70 -2.34 2.04
C ALA A 145 19.95 -0.86 2.37
N PRO A 146 20.55 -0.56 3.53
CA PRO A 146 20.79 0.83 3.97
C PRO A 146 21.68 1.62 3.01
N GLU A 147 22.50 0.95 2.21
CA GLU A 147 23.34 1.57 1.18
C GLU A 147 22.54 2.07 -0.04
N ASN A 148 21.37 1.51 -0.29
CA ASN A 148 20.49 1.84 -1.42
C ASN A 148 19.31 2.75 -1.04
N ILE A 149 19.44 3.53 0.00
CA ILE A 149 18.43 4.52 0.43
C ILE A 149 19.15 5.74 1.01
N ALA A 150 18.75 6.94 0.60
CA ALA A 150 19.31 8.18 1.13
C ALA A 150 18.66 8.57 2.44
N ALA A 151 17.34 8.62 2.48
CA ALA A 151 16.53 8.94 3.64
C ALA A 151 15.18 8.23 3.57
N LEU A 152 14.52 8.09 4.72
CA LEU A 152 13.22 7.46 4.86
C LEU A 152 12.17 8.48 5.30
N VAL A 153 10.98 8.43 4.69
CA VAL A 153 9.79 9.15 5.16
C VAL A 153 8.67 8.15 5.42
N THR A 154 8.06 8.18 6.59
CA THR A 154 6.85 7.37 6.88
C THR A 154 5.66 8.28 7.07
N VAL A 155 4.56 8.00 6.37
CA VAL A 155 3.29 8.72 6.47
C VAL A 155 2.23 7.76 7.01
N SER A 156 1.76 7.99 8.24
CA SER A 156 0.86 7.07 8.95
C SER A 156 1.34 5.61 8.89
N GLY A 157 2.66 5.42 8.99
CA GLY A 157 3.33 4.15 8.69
C GLY A 157 3.18 3.11 9.80
N VAL A 158 2.98 1.85 9.39
CA VAL A 158 3.00 0.70 10.30
C VAL A 158 4.45 0.35 10.64
N SER A 159 4.80 0.37 11.93
CA SER A 159 6.17 0.10 12.40
C SER A 159 6.24 -0.91 13.54
N HIS A 160 5.33 -0.87 14.50
CA HIS A 160 5.36 -1.69 15.71
C HIS A 160 4.18 -2.66 15.80
N PRO A 161 4.28 -3.73 16.62
CA PRO A 161 3.16 -4.64 16.84
C PRO A 161 2.01 -3.94 17.57
N TRP A 162 0.78 -4.32 17.26
CA TRP A 162 -0.44 -3.83 17.88
C TRP A 162 -1.22 -4.96 18.54
N PRO A 163 -2.06 -4.68 19.58
CA PRO A 163 -2.72 -5.72 20.38
C PRO A 163 -3.83 -6.46 19.64
N THR A 164 -4.54 -5.79 18.73
CA THR A 164 -5.69 -6.38 18.03
C THR A 164 -5.30 -7.48 17.04
N GLY A 165 -6.24 -8.37 16.78
CA GLY A 165 -6.10 -9.39 15.73
C GLY A 165 -6.38 -8.83 14.34
N LEU A 166 -6.42 -9.74 13.37
CA LEU A 166 -6.85 -9.44 12.01
C LEU A 166 -8.37 -9.17 12.00
N ASP A 167 -8.81 -8.11 11.31
CA ASP A 167 -10.24 -7.83 11.19
C ASP A 167 -10.99 -8.88 10.35
N THR A 168 -12.32 -8.88 10.45
CA THR A 168 -13.18 -9.92 9.86
C THR A 168 -13.04 -10.00 8.35
N TYR A 169 -12.93 -8.85 7.66
CA TYR A 169 -12.73 -8.83 6.21
C TYR A 169 -11.47 -9.61 5.81
N TYR A 170 -10.36 -9.36 6.48
CA TYR A 170 -9.09 -10.04 6.18
C TYR A 170 -9.06 -11.48 6.70
N LYS A 171 -9.75 -11.80 7.81
CA LYS A 171 -9.92 -13.20 8.25
C LYS A 171 -10.59 -14.05 7.18
N ILE A 172 -11.69 -13.55 6.59
CA ILE A 172 -12.43 -14.25 5.54
C ILE A 172 -11.57 -14.34 4.26
N THR A 173 -11.08 -13.20 3.76
CA THR A 173 -10.42 -13.14 2.45
C THR A 173 -9.01 -13.74 2.42
N SER A 174 -8.36 -13.89 3.57
CA SER A 174 -7.06 -14.57 3.69
C SER A 174 -7.17 -16.04 4.13
N HIS A 175 -8.39 -16.56 4.32
CA HIS A 175 -8.57 -17.96 4.74
C HIS A 175 -8.01 -18.93 3.69
N PRO A 176 -7.18 -19.93 4.07
CA PRO A 176 -6.46 -20.77 3.11
C PRO A 176 -7.35 -21.54 2.14
N TYR A 177 -8.53 -22.00 2.61
CA TYR A 177 -9.47 -22.81 1.82
C TYR A 177 -10.62 -21.99 1.23
N PHE A 178 -11.16 -21.03 1.97
CA PHE A 178 -12.38 -20.29 1.58
C PHE A 178 -12.12 -18.84 1.15
N GLY A 179 -10.90 -18.34 1.31
CA GLY A 179 -10.57 -16.95 0.98
C GLY A 179 -10.83 -16.59 -0.48
N TRP A 180 -10.63 -17.54 -1.40
CA TRP A 180 -10.91 -17.34 -2.81
C TRP A 180 -12.42 -17.11 -3.07
N LEU A 181 -13.30 -17.81 -2.35
CA LEU A 181 -14.76 -17.63 -2.44
C LEU A 181 -15.17 -16.30 -1.82
N GLY A 182 -14.63 -15.95 -0.64
CA GLY A 182 -14.87 -14.65 -0.01
C GLY A 182 -14.46 -13.49 -0.91
N ALA A 183 -13.28 -13.57 -1.51
CA ALA A 183 -12.82 -12.56 -2.47
C ALA A 183 -13.67 -12.52 -3.75
N LEU A 184 -14.16 -13.67 -4.22
CA LEU A 184 -15.08 -13.75 -5.37
C LEU A 184 -16.41 -13.05 -5.07
N LEU A 185 -17.03 -13.34 -3.92
CA LEU A 185 -18.28 -12.72 -3.50
C LEU A 185 -18.12 -11.20 -3.33
N ILE A 186 -17.06 -10.75 -2.68
CA ILE A 186 -16.79 -9.32 -2.54
C ILE A 186 -16.59 -8.66 -3.91
N SER A 187 -15.83 -9.29 -4.81
CA SER A 187 -15.59 -8.72 -6.15
C SER A 187 -16.87 -8.58 -6.98
N VAL A 188 -17.90 -9.39 -6.70
CA VAL A 188 -19.20 -9.34 -7.40
C VAL A 188 -20.21 -8.46 -6.68
N PHE A 189 -20.27 -8.52 -5.34
CA PHE A 189 -21.35 -7.94 -4.56
C PHE A 189 -20.98 -6.71 -3.72
N ALA A 190 -19.72 -6.19 -3.81
CA ALA A 190 -19.37 -4.97 -3.12
C ALA A 190 -20.35 -3.85 -3.52
N SER A 191 -21.11 -3.35 -2.54
CA SER A 191 -22.10 -2.31 -2.76
C SER A 191 -21.48 -0.91 -2.69
N GLU A 192 -22.06 0.04 -3.42
CA GLU A 192 -21.66 1.45 -3.37
C GLU A 192 -21.69 2.01 -1.93
N LYS A 193 -22.68 1.58 -1.14
CA LYS A 193 -22.77 1.98 0.28
C LYS A 193 -21.55 1.49 1.07
N ALA A 194 -21.14 0.23 0.89
CA ALA A 194 -19.97 -0.32 1.57
C ALA A 194 -18.67 0.35 1.12
N ILE A 195 -18.52 0.63 -0.18
CA ILE A 195 -17.37 1.36 -0.73
C ILE A 195 -17.28 2.77 -0.13
N LYS A 196 -18.37 3.53 -0.17
CA LYS A 196 -18.42 4.89 0.41
C LYS A 196 -18.12 4.89 1.90
N GLN A 197 -18.62 3.90 2.65
CA GLN A 197 -18.32 3.78 4.07
C GLN A 197 -16.84 3.49 4.30
N SER A 198 -16.24 2.55 3.56
CA SER A 198 -14.81 2.24 3.69
C SER A 198 -13.92 3.45 3.37
N LEU A 199 -14.26 4.23 2.34
CA LEU A 199 -13.54 5.47 2.02
C LEU A 199 -13.67 6.50 3.14
N LYS A 200 -14.89 6.67 3.68
CA LYS A 200 -15.13 7.56 4.81
C LYS A 200 -14.31 7.14 6.04
N ASP A 201 -14.25 5.86 6.34
CA ASP A 201 -13.50 5.34 7.50
C ASP A 201 -11.99 5.56 7.35
N VAL A 202 -11.45 5.39 6.13
CA VAL A 202 -10.02 5.61 5.85
C VAL A 202 -9.63 7.08 5.99
N PHE A 203 -10.52 8.01 5.63
CA PHE A 203 -10.25 9.44 5.73
C PHE A 203 -10.64 10.06 7.08
N ALA A 204 -11.38 9.33 7.94
CA ALA A 204 -11.86 9.88 9.21
C ALA A 204 -10.72 10.46 10.07
N PRO A 205 -10.95 11.61 10.73
CA PRO A 205 -12.19 12.39 10.82
C PRO A 205 -12.45 13.32 9.60
N GLN A 206 -11.50 13.41 8.65
CA GLN A 206 -11.68 14.20 7.44
C GLN A 206 -12.65 13.49 6.46
N ARG A 207 -13.01 14.19 5.39
CA ARG A 207 -13.74 13.62 4.26
C ARG A 207 -12.76 13.27 3.14
N PRO A 208 -13.03 12.22 2.34
CA PRO A 208 -12.31 12.03 1.09
C PRO A 208 -12.41 13.29 0.22
N PRO A 209 -11.36 13.66 -0.51
CA PRO A 209 -11.45 14.70 -1.53
C PRO A 209 -12.54 14.39 -2.56
N ASP A 210 -13.16 15.45 -3.11
CA ASP A 210 -14.13 15.29 -4.19
C ASP A 210 -13.48 14.57 -5.38
N GLY A 211 -14.21 13.61 -5.97
CA GLY A 211 -13.70 12.77 -7.06
C GLY A 211 -12.72 11.67 -6.68
N TYR A 212 -12.29 11.58 -5.40
CA TYR A 212 -11.28 10.61 -4.97
C TYR A 212 -11.62 9.16 -5.36
N ARG A 213 -12.87 8.75 -5.22
CA ARG A 213 -13.31 7.39 -5.55
C ARG A 213 -13.00 7.01 -7.01
N GLU A 214 -13.35 7.93 -7.91
CA GLU A 214 -13.18 7.76 -9.36
C GLU A 214 -11.69 7.88 -9.76
N GLU A 215 -11.00 8.87 -9.24
CA GLU A 215 -9.59 9.12 -9.55
C GLU A 215 -8.67 8.02 -9.02
N PHE A 216 -8.93 7.51 -7.82
CA PHE A 216 -8.20 6.41 -7.20
C PHE A 216 -8.42 5.08 -7.91
N GLY A 217 -9.59 4.88 -8.53
CA GLY A 217 -9.94 3.65 -9.21
C GLY A 217 -10.22 2.49 -8.25
N VAL A 218 -11.22 2.66 -7.40
CA VAL A 218 -11.63 1.64 -6.40
C VAL A 218 -11.89 0.27 -7.04
N GLU A 219 -12.32 0.24 -8.29
CA GLU A 219 -12.56 -0.97 -9.08
C GLU A 219 -11.29 -1.83 -9.24
N LEU A 220 -10.10 -1.22 -9.28
CA LEU A 220 -8.82 -1.94 -9.31
C LEU A 220 -8.60 -2.71 -8.01
N VAL A 221 -9.01 -2.13 -6.87
CA VAL A 221 -8.90 -2.77 -5.55
C VAL A 221 -9.87 -3.95 -5.42
N LEU A 222 -11.06 -3.85 -6.02
CA LEU A 222 -12.12 -4.85 -5.96
C LEU A 222 -11.91 -6.03 -6.92
N ARG A 223 -10.86 -6.04 -7.73
CA ARG A 223 -10.50 -7.22 -8.51
C ARG A 223 -10.13 -8.38 -7.58
N ARG A 224 -10.73 -9.56 -7.81
CA ARG A 224 -10.52 -10.75 -6.96
C ARG A 224 -9.04 -11.04 -6.66
N LYS A 225 -8.17 -10.92 -7.68
CA LYS A 225 -6.73 -11.14 -7.51
C LYS A 225 -6.11 -10.14 -6.53
N THR A 226 -6.50 -8.88 -6.63
CA THR A 226 -6.02 -7.78 -5.75
C THR A 226 -6.49 -8.00 -4.31
N ILE A 227 -7.78 -8.34 -4.10
CA ILE A 227 -8.32 -8.66 -2.77
C ILE A 227 -7.50 -9.79 -2.12
N LEU A 228 -7.26 -10.88 -2.85
CA LEU A 228 -6.50 -12.03 -2.33
C LEU A 228 -5.05 -11.68 -2.00
N ALA A 229 -4.37 -10.93 -2.86
CA ALA A 229 -2.98 -10.51 -2.63
C ALA A 229 -2.88 -9.63 -1.37
N ASN A 230 -3.73 -8.60 -1.29
CA ASN A 230 -3.77 -7.69 -0.15
C ASN A 230 -4.11 -8.43 1.16
N ALA A 231 -5.08 -9.35 1.13
CA ALA A 231 -5.48 -10.11 2.32
C ALA A 231 -4.35 -11.01 2.85
N ARG A 232 -3.62 -11.68 1.96
CA ARG A 232 -2.45 -12.51 2.32
C ARG A 232 -1.34 -11.67 2.94
N GLN A 233 -1.02 -10.54 2.34
CA GLN A 233 -0.03 -9.59 2.86
C GLN A 233 -0.44 -9.09 4.25
N ARG A 234 -1.70 -8.72 4.45
CA ARG A 234 -2.22 -8.29 5.76
C ARG A 234 -2.17 -9.40 6.81
N ARG A 235 -2.47 -10.65 6.44
CA ARG A 235 -2.41 -11.79 7.35
C ARG A 235 -1.02 -12.02 7.94
N ILE A 236 0.02 -11.86 7.14
CA ILE A 236 1.40 -12.12 7.55
C ILE A 236 2.13 -10.86 8.07
N LEU A 237 1.49 -9.69 8.07
CA LEU A 237 2.13 -8.42 8.42
C LEU A 237 2.59 -8.39 9.88
N LYS A 238 1.69 -8.66 10.83
CA LYS A 238 2.00 -8.52 12.27
C LYS A 238 3.15 -9.40 12.75
N PRO A 239 3.24 -10.70 12.39
CA PRO A 239 4.40 -11.52 12.70
C PRO A 239 5.73 -10.95 12.18
N GLN A 240 5.71 -10.36 10.98
CA GLN A 240 6.91 -9.74 10.40
C GLN A 240 7.30 -8.45 11.14
N ILE A 241 6.32 -7.64 11.54
CA ILE A 241 6.55 -6.44 12.35
C ILE A 241 7.14 -6.79 13.72
N ILE A 242 6.67 -7.87 14.36
CA ILE A 242 7.25 -8.35 15.64
C ILE A 242 8.76 -8.65 15.48
N ASN A 243 9.14 -9.26 14.37
CA ASN A 243 10.54 -9.59 14.10
C ASN A 243 11.37 -8.37 13.65
N GLN A 244 10.73 -7.40 13.00
CA GLN A 244 11.39 -6.22 12.42
C GLN A 244 11.59 -5.09 13.45
N ALA A 245 10.60 -4.82 14.30
CA ALA A 245 10.59 -3.68 15.19
C ALA A 245 11.83 -3.58 16.10
N PRO A 246 12.37 -4.66 16.70
CA PRO A 246 13.57 -4.57 17.51
C PRO A 246 14.80 -4.02 16.78
N ARG A 247 14.83 -4.10 15.45
CA ARG A 247 15.96 -3.66 14.61
C ARG A 247 15.97 -2.16 14.29
N TYR A 248 14.90 -1.41 14.60
CA TYR A 248 14.86 0.02 14.24
C TYR A 248 15.89 0.88 14.95
N SER A 249 16.42 0.45 16.09
CA SER A 249 17.54 1.10 16.79
C SER A 249 18.86 1.08 15.98
N THR A 250 18.97 0.21 14.98
CA THR A 250 20.17 0.13 14.11
C THR A 250 20.10 1.05 12.89
N LEU A 251 18.95 1.73 12.67
CA LEU A 251 18.78 2.66 11.55
C LEU A 251 19.53 3.96 11.82
N SER A 252 20.57 4.22 11.04
CA SER A 252 21.40 5.44 11.15
C SER A 252 21.07 6.52 10.10
N LEU A 253 20.28 6.16 9.07
CA LEU A 253 19.86 7.10 8.03
C LEU A 253 18.81 8.10 8.57
N PRO A 254 18.72 9.31 7.99
CA PRO A 254 17.66 10.25 8.35
C PRO A 254 16.26 9.69 8.12
N ILE A 255 15.40 9.81 9.14
CA ILE A 255 14.01 9.38 9.09
C ILE A 255 13.10 10.55 9.44
N GLU A 256 12.12 10.85 8.58
CA GLU A 256 11.03 11.76 8.87
C GLU A 256 9.74 10.95 9.08
N ILE A 257 9.09 11.15 10.21
CA ILE A 257 7.85 10.45 10.60
C ILE A 257 6.73 11.48 10.61
N VAL A 258 5.74 11.32 9.73
CA VAL A 258 4.54 12.17 9.67
C VAL A 258 3.31 11.34 10.02
N HIS A 259 2.54 11.77 11.03
CA HIS A 259 1.39 11.00 11.50
C HIS A 259 0.28 11.91 12.03
N GLY A 260 -0.97 11.60 11.69
CA GLY A 260 -2.11 12.31 12.22
C GLY A 260 -2.48 11.84 13.64
N THR A 261 -2.76 12.79 14.55
CA THR A 261 -3.11 12.45 15.94
C THR A 261 -4.48 11.78 16.09
N ALA A 262 -5.35 11.94 15.07
CA ALA A 262 -6.69 11.34 15.02
C ALA A 262 -6.75 10.06 14.16
N ASP A 263 -5.60 9.47 13.81
CA ASP A 263 -5.55 8.22 13.04
C ASP A 263 -6.02 7.03 13.91
N THR A 264 -7.18 6.49 13.57
CA THR A 264 -7.79 5.34 14.25
C THR A 264 -7.44 3.99 13.62
N LEU A 265 -6.81 3.99 12.43
CA LEU A 265 -6.42 2.78 11.71
C LEU A 265 -5.01 2.32 12.06
N VAL A 266 -4.10 3.28 12.22
CA VAL A 266 -2.70 3.07 12.63
C VAL A 266 -2.43 4.03 13.78
N SER A 267 -2.43 3.53 15.01
CA SER A 267 -2.28 4.37 16.21
C SER A 267 -0.96 5.14 16.19
N PRO A 268 -0.98 6.48 16.30
CA PRO A 268 0.24 7.27 16.37
C PRO A 268 1.12 6.91 17.56
N ASP A 269 0.52 6.52 18.69
CA ASP A 269 1.26 6.15 19.90
C ASP A 269 2.00 4.82 19.73
N LEU A 270 1.32 3.82 19.14
CA LEU A 270 1.90 2.48 18.92
C LEU A 270 2.93 2.47 17.79
N HIS A 271 2.82 3.37 16.82
CA HIS A 271 3.67 3.33 15.64
C HIS A 271 4.62 4.53 15.54
N ALA A 272 4.09 5.75 15.37
CA ALA A 272 4.92 6.93 15.12
C ALA A 272 5.78 7.31 16.32
N ARG A 273 5.18 7.44 17.52
CA ARG A 273 5.90 7.78 18.75
C ARG A 273 6.90 6.68 19.15
N ALA A 274 6.51 5.42 19.00
CA ALA A 274 7.40 4.30 19.32
C ALA A 274 8.59 4.25 18.35
N LEU A 275 8.38 4.47 17.04
CA LEU A 275 9.45 4.53 16.05
C LEU A 275 10.38 5.72 16.32
N ALA A 276 9.84 6.89 16.61
CA ALA A 276 10.62 8.08 16.94
C ALA A 276 11.48 7.90 18.20
N LYS A 277 10.97 7.18 19.20
CA LYS A 277 11.73 6.86 20.41
C LYS A 277 12.87 5.87 20.14
N GLN A 278 12.69 4.96 19.19
CA GLN A 278 13.63 3.86 18.95
C GLN A 278 14.68 4.17 17.88
N ALA A 279 14.30 4.89 16.81
CA ALA A 279 15.19 5.21 15.71
C ALA A 279 15.96 6.51 15.99
N PRO A 280 17.30 6.47 16.17
CA PRO A 280 18.07 7.59 16.71
C PRO A 280 18.14 8.81 15.79
N ALA A 281 18.03 8.62 14.47
CA ALA A 281 18.11 9.68 13.47
C ALA A 281 16.73 10.16 12.97
N SER A 282 15.66 9.94 13.77
CA SER A 282 14.30 10.28 13.36
C SER A 282 13.83 11.63 13.87
N ASN A 283 13.01 12.32 13.05
CA ASN A 283 12.19 13.47 13.41
C ASN A 283 10.72 13.06 13.35
N LEU A 284 9.92 13.51 14.32
CA LEU A 284 8.49 13.22 14.39
C LEU A 284 7.67 14.50 14.19
N THR A 285 6.80 14.49 13.19
CA THR A 285 5.76 15.49 12.95
C THR A 285 4.40 14.89 13.23
N LEU A 286 3.74 15.34 14.29
CA LEU A 286 2.37 14.98 14.60
C LEU A 286 1.43 16.06 14.10
N LEU A 287 0.43 15.66 13.32
CA LEU A 287 -0.56 16.56 12.71
C LEU A 287 -1.85 16.50 13.53
N GLU A 288 -2.11 17.55 14.28
CA GLU A 288 -3.24 17.59 15.22
C GLU A 288 -4.58 17.49 14.49
N GLY A 289 -5.44 16.58 14.96
CA GLY A 289 -6.78 16.34 14.40
C GLY A 289 -6.80 15.67 13.01
N ILE A 290 -5.65 15.36 12.41
CA ILE A 290 -5.55 14.69 11.11
C ILE A 290 -5.66 13.16 11.30
N GLY A 291 -6.35 12.48 10.37
CA GLY A 291 -6.51 11.03 10.33
C GLY A 291 -5.41 10.32 9.53
N HIS A 292 -5.81 9.19 8.89
CA HIS A 292 -4.89 8.23 8.26
C HIS A 292 -4.28 8.66 6.92
N MET A 293 -4.81 9.74 6.30
CA MET A 293 -4.45 10.13 4.93
C MET A 293 -3.79 11.52 4.83
N PRO A 294 -2.68 11.81 5.58
CA PRO A 294 -2.04 13.13 5.58
C PRO A 294 -1.62 13.60 4.18
N HIS A 295 -1.18 12.69 3.31
CA HIS A 295 -0.76 13.00 1.93
C HIS A 295 -1.91 13.50 1.02
N HIS A 296 -3.15 13.44 1.49
CA HIS A 296 -4.32 14.06 0.83
C HIS A 296 -4.76 15.35 1.52
N VAL A 297 -4.77 15.36 2.86
CA VAL A 297 -5.45 16.41 3.64
C VAL A 297 -4.49 17.38 4.32
N ALA A 298 -3.21 17.04 4.41
CA ALA A 298 -2.12 17.85 4.98
C ALA A 298 -0.88 17.75 4.07
N LYS A 299 -1.08 17.96 2.75
CA LYS A 299 -0.06 17.77 1.71
C LYS A 299 1.22 18.54 1.99
N LYS A 300 1.07 19.81 2.41
CA LYS A 300 2.21 20.67 2.70
C LYS A 300 3.13 20.07 3.78
N ASP A 301 2.56 19.56 4.86
CA ASP A 301 3.35 19.00 5.97
C ASP A 301 4.12 17.74 5.55
N VAL A 302 3.53 16.92 4.66
CA VAL A 302 4.20 15.75 4.07
C VAL A 302 5.33 16.19 3.13
N ILE A 303 5.11 17.20 2.28
CA ILE A 303 6.12 17.76 1.37
C ILE A 303 7.26 18.37 2.19
N ASP A 304 6.97 19.16 3.21
CA ASP A 304 7.98 19.75 4.09
C ASP A 304 8.85 18.67 4.79
N ALA A 305 8.25 17.53 5.15
CA ALA A 305 9.00 16.39 5.71
C ALA A 305 9.94 15.75 4.67
N ILE A 306 9.49 15.61 3.42
CA ILE A 306 10.34 15.13 2.32
C ILE A 306 11.50 16.12 2.07
N ASP A 307 11.21 17.42 2.05
CA ASP A 307 12.25 18.46 1.87
C ASP A 307 13.26 18.47 3.02
N ARG A 308 12.81 18.28 4.27
CA ARG A 308 13.75 18.10 5.40
C ARG A 308 14.60 16.84 5.24
N ALA A 309 14.00 15.72 4.81
CA ALA A 309 14.75 14.49 4.56
C ALA A 309 15.82 14.72 3.47
N ALA A 310 15.47 15.41 2.39
CA ALA A 310 16.39 15.77 1.29
C ALA A 310 17.54 16.65 1.78
N ALA A 311 17.24 17.71 2.56
CA ALA A 311 18.23 18.61 3.11
C ALA A 311 19.23 17.90 4.04
N ARG A 312 18.76 16.95 4.86
CA ARG A 312 19.61 16.17 5.78
C ARG A 312 20.63 15.26 5.06
N VAL A 313 20.43 14.98 3.79
CA VAL A 313 21.33 14.14 2.97
C VAL A 313 21.98 14.93 1.83
N GLY A 314 21.85 16.25 1.81
CA GLY A 314 22.49 17.14 0.82
C GLY A 314 21.92 17.02 -0.60
N LEU A 315 20.68 16.59 -0.75
CA LEU A 315 19.99 16.50 -2.04
C LEU A 315 19.21 17.77 -2.37
N ARG A 316 19.06 18.66 -1.40
CA ARG A 316 18.37 19.95 -1.54
C ARG A 316 18.88 20.97 -0.54
#